data_f5c45dc65e42f5b98ec27b7357bc9818
#
_entry.id   f5c45dc65e42f5b98ec27b7357bc9818
#
_cell.length_a   1.000
_cell.length_b   1.000
_cell.length_c   1.000
_cell.angle_alpha   90.00
_cell.angle_beta   90.00
_cell.angle_gamma   90.00
#
_symmetry.space_group_name_H-M   'P 1'
#
loop_
_entity.id
_entity.type
_entity.pdbx_description
1 polymer ?
#
loop_
_entity_poly.entity_id
_entity_poly.type
_entity_poly.pdbx_seq_one_letter_code
_entity_poly.pdbx_strand_id
1 'polypeptide(L)'
;MKIFDLHCDTASKIYKKQCDFSDKDLQVNSRYLSEFDEYFQVFAMWTDANEHRDNRKYISDMIDYFSTQIKKHPDLRYIISIEGGETLEDDVENVNYFFSKGVKIITPVWNYKNLIGVPSCVSDFGGISLFGRKVIERMNALDMAVDLSHINLQGFFECAERTAYGIA
;
A
#
# COMPACT_ATOMS: atom_id res chain seq x y z
N MET A 1 17.15 8.02 -18.41
CA MET A 1 15.76 8.47 -18.09
C MET A 1 15.53 8.28 -16.61
N LYS A 2 14.87 9.24 -15.94
CA LYS A 2 14.47 9.13 -14.52
C LYS A 2 13.02 8.74 -14.44
N ILE A 3 12.68 7.76 -13.60
CA ILE A 3 11.32 7.25 -13.41
C ILE A 3 10.96 7.28 -11.92
N PHE A 4 9.75 7.72 -11.63
CA PHE A 4 9.08 7.55 -10.36
C PHE A 4 7.75 6.82 -10.61
N ASP A 5 7.71 5.54 -10.26
CA ASP A 5 6.54 4.68 -10.45
C ASP A 5 5.81 4.52 -9.12
N LEU A 6 4.53 4.91 -9.10
CA LEU A 6 3.74 4.98 -7.87
C LEU A 6 3.11 3.66 -7.46
N HIS A 7 3.15 2.60 -8.32
CA HIS A 7 2.51 1.34 -7.97
C HIS A 7 3.09 0.15 -8.73
N CYS A 8 3.40 -0.93 -8.03
CA CYS A 8 3.53 -2.26 -8.62
C CYS A 8 3.23 -3.38 -7.62
N ASP A 9 2.67 -4.49 -8.11
CA ASP A 9 2.32 -5.70 -7.32
C ASP A 9 3.46 -6.70 -7.17
N THR A 10 4.68 -6.30 -7.49
CA THR A 10 5.83 -7.21 -7.49
C THR A 10 6.07 -7.83 -6.11
N ALA A 11 5.85 -7.08 -5.02
CA ALA A 11 6.02 -7.60 -3.66
C ALA A 11 5.09 -8.78 -3.36
N SER A 12 3.80 -8.68 -3.75
CA SER A 12 2.83 -9.76 -3.61
C SER A 12 3.23 -11.00 -4.42
N LYS A 13 3.75 -10.80 -5.63
CA LYS A 13 4.24 -11.90 -6.48
C LYS A 13 5.48 -12.57 -5.91
N ILE A 14 6.45 -11.79 -5.43
CA ILE A 14 7.65 -12.32 -4.76
C ILE A 14 7.25 -13.17 -3.56
N TYR A 15 6.34 -12.68 -2.71
CA TYR A 15 5.90 -13.40 -1.54
C TYR A 15 5.15 -14.68 -1.88
N LYS A 16 4.18 -14.64 -2.80
CA LYS A 16 3.41 -15.82 -3.23
C LYS A 16 4.28 -16.89 -3.89
N LYS A 17 5.24 -16.50 -4.72
CA LYS A 17 6.14 -17.42 -5.43
C LYS A 17 7.38 -17.82 -4.62
N GLN A 18 7.67 -17.17 -3.50
CA GLN A 18 8.91 -17.33 -2.73
C GLN A 18 10.17 -17.20 -3.62
N CYS A 19 10.13 -16.23 -4.56
CA CYS A 19 11.20 -16.00 -5.54
C CYS A 19 12.07 -14.79 -5.17
N ASP A 20 13.20 -14.66 -5.86
CA ASP A 20 14.10 -13.52 -5.73
C ASP A 20 13.59 -12.31 -6.57
N PHE A 21 13.93 -11.09 -6.17
CA PHE A 21 13.54 -9.88 -6.91
C PHE A 21 14.20 -9.80 -8.31
N SER A 22 15.21 -10.58 -8.59
CA SER A 22 15.83 -10.70 -9.93
C SER A 22 15.11 -11.68 -10.86
N ASP A 23 14.03 -12.33 -10.42
CA ASP A 23 13.27 -13.28 -11.23
C ASP A 23 12.72 -12.59 -12.49
N LYS A 24 13.02 -13.18 -13.65
CA LYS A 24 12.65 -12.65 -14.97
C LYS A 24 11.15 -12.63 -15.23
N ASP A 25 10.37 -13.44 -14.51
CA ASP A 25 8.92 -13.53 -14.64
C ASP A 25 8.17 -12.44 -13.87
N LEU A 26 8.89 -11.61 -13.12
CA LEU A 26 8.36 -10.41 -12.49
C LEU A 26 8.33 -9.26 -13.50
N GLN A 27 7.21 -8.52 -13.56
CA GLN A 27 7.08 -7.35 -14.45
C GLN A 27 8.06 -6.23 -14.07
N VAL A 28 8.13 -5.92 -12.77
CA VAL A 28 9.15 -5.03 -12.21
C VAL A 28 10.12 -5.90 -11.42
N ASN A 29 11.38 -5.91 -11.84
CA ASN A 29 12.46 -6.70 -11.21
C ASN A 29 13.78 -5.92 -11.26
N SER A 30 14.79 -6.39 -10.55
CA SER A 30 16.06 -5.68 -10.43
C SER A 30 16.77 -5.44 -11.77
N ARG A 31 16.58 -6.32 -12.77
CA ARG A 31 17.17 -6.15 -14.12
C ARG A 31 16.48 -5.02 -14.88
N TYR A 32 15.13 -4.99 -14.82
CA TYR A 32 14.35 -3.93 -15.44
C TYR A 32 14.76 -2.55 -14.88
N LEU A 33 14.91 -2.44 -13.56
CA LEU A 33 15.26 -1.18 -12.91
C LEU A 33 16.65 -0.69 -13.31
N SER A 34 17.58 -1.60 -13.61
CA SER A 34 18.96 -1.23 -14.03
C SER A 34 19.05 -0.61 -15.43
N GLU A 35 17.98 -0.61 -16.21
CA GLU A 35 17.91 0.04 -17.53
C GLU A 35 17.72 1.56 -17.44
N PHE A 36 17.46 2.11 -16.24
CA PHE A 36 17.20 3.53 -16.02
C PHE A 36 18.31 4.20 -15.23
N ASP A 37 18.57 5.48 -15.50
CA ASP A 37 19.57 6.29 -14.77
C ASP A 37 19.19 6.47 -13.29
N GLU A 38 17.90 6.71 -13.03
CA GLU A 38 17.32 6.77 -11.71
C GLU A 38 15.92 6.14 -11.73
N TYR A 39 15.67 5.27 -10.79
CA TYR A 39 14.37 4.63 -10.64
C TYR A 39 13.93 4.69 -9.18
N PHE A 40 12.69 5.11 -8.96
CA PHE A 40 12.04 5.10 -7.68
C PHE A 40 10.71 4.34 -7.78
N GLN A 41 10.52 3.33 -6.95
CA GLN A 41 9.37 2.43 -7.03
C GLN A 41 8.58 2.40 -5.74
N VAL A 42 7.24 2.52 -5.84
CA VAL A 42 6.33 2.15 -4.77
C VAL A 42 5.90 0.70 -4.96
N PHE A 43 6.19 -0.14 -3.97
CA PHE A 43 5.80 -1.55 -3.92
C PHE A 43 4.56 -1.71 -3.07
N ALA A 44 3.47 -2.14 -3.68
CA ALA A 44 2.21 -2.39 -3.01
C ALA A 44 2.21 -3.77 -2.34
N MET A 45 1.95 -3.79 -1.04
CA MET A 45 1.64 -4.98 -0.27
C MET A 45 0.14 -5.20 -0.37
N TRP A 46 -0.27 -6.14 -1.21
CA TRP A 46 -1.67 -6.40 -1.50
C TRP A 46 -2.04 -7.85 -1.29
N THR A 47 -3.24 -8.07 -0.83
CA THR A 47 -3.90 -9.38 -0.80
C THR A 47 -5.41 -9.22 -0.97
N ASP A 48 -6.07 -10.22 -1.56
CA ASP A 48 -7.52 -10.29 -1.50
C ASP A 48 -7.95 -10.56 -0.05
N ALA A 49 -8.70 -9.62 0.53
CA ALA A 49 -9.13 -9.69 1.91
C ALA A 49 -10.02 -10.92 2.22
N ASN A 50 -10.62 -11.52 1.19
CA ASN A 50 -11.46 -12.71 1.34
C ASN A 50 -10.66 -14.03 1.30
N GLU A 51 -9.40 -13.99 0.88
CA GLU A 51 -8.55 -15.20 0.79
C GLU A 51 -7.92 -15.58 2.13
N HIS A 52 -7.77 -14.64 3.08
CA HIS A 52 -7.05 -14.86 4.32
C HIS A 52 -7.90 -14.52 5.55
N ARG A 53 -7.74 -15.30 6.63
CA ARG A 53 -8.42 -15.05 7.91
C ARG A 53 -7.77 -13.91 8.72
N ASP A 54 -6.47 -13.68 8.50
CA ASP A 54 -5.66 -12.70 9.21
C ASP A 54 -4.86 -11.90 8.17
N ASN A 55 -5.51 -10.88 7.62
CA ASN A 55 -4.91 -10.01 6.60
C ASN A 55 -3.72 -9.22 7.16
N ARG A 56 -3.79 -8.81 8.43
CA ARG A 56 -2.73 -8.08 9.11
C ARG A 56 -1.45 -8.92 9.18
N LYS A 57 -1.58 -10.17 9.63
CA LYS A 57 -0.44 -11.09 9.70
C LYS A 57 0.12 -11.38 8.31
N TYR A 58 -0.75 -11.65 7.33
CA TYR A 58 -0.33 -11.96 5.97
C TYR A 58 0.49 -10.83 5.33
N ILE A 59 0.01 -9.59 5.43
CA ILE A 59 0.72 -8.41 4.93
C ILE A 59 2.01 -8.17 5.72
N SER A 60 2.00 -8.37 7.05
CA SER A 60 3.21 -8.27 7.88
C SER A 60 4.30 -9.26 7.44
N ASP A 61 3.94 -10.52 7.23
CA ASP A 61 4.87 -11.57 6.77
C ASP A 61 5.40 -11.25 5.35
N MET A 62 4.54 -10.71 4.48
CA MET A 62 4.93 -10.25 3.14
C MET A 62 5.97 -9.12 3.20
N ILE A 63 5.76 -8.11 4.05
CA ILE A 63 6.72 -7.01 4.26
C ILE A 63 8.07 -7.56 4.74
N ASP A 64 8.06 -8.48 5.70
CA ASP A 64 9.26 -9.07 6.26
C ASP A 64 10.04 -9.86 5.18
N TYR A 65 9.34 -10.70 4.41
CA TYR A 65 9.95 -11.44 3.31
C TYR A 65 10.50 -10.50 2.22
N PHE A 66 9.69 -9.55 1.75
CA PHE A 66 10.09 -8.55 0.76
C PHE A 66 11.33 -7.79 1.20
N SER A 67 11.39 -7.38 2.47
CA SER A 67 12.54 -6.69 3.05
C SER A 67 13.83 -7.52 2.97
N THR A 68 13.74 -8.83 3.09
CA THR A 68 14.92 -9.71 2.92
C THR A 68 15.41 -9.75 1.48
N GLN A 69 14.50 -9.67 0.51
CA GLN A 69 14.85 -9.67 -0.91
C GLN A 69 15.48 -8.34 -1.33
N ILE A 70 14.87 -7.22 -0.92
CA ILE A 70 15.33 -5.87 -1.29
C ILE A 70 16.69 -5.52 -0.70
N LYS A 71 17.05 -6.02 0.47
CA LYS A 71 18.40 -5.83 1.06
C LYS A 71 19.54 -6.29 0.16
N LYS A 72 19.27 -7.18 -0.79
CA LYS A 72 20.24 -7.64 -1.79
C LYS A 72 20.48 -6.59 -2.91
N HIS A 73 19.68 -5.54 -2.95
CA HIS A 73 19.67 -4.49 -3.96
C HIS A 73 19.81 -3.10 -3.31
N PRO A 74 21.00 -2.76 -2.75
CA PRO A 74 21.18 -1.56 -1.92
C PRO A 74 20.98 -0.24 -2.68
N ASP A 75 21.12 -0.25 -4.00
CA ASP A 75 20.95 0.93 -4.84
C ASP A 75 19.48 1.21 -5.20
N LEU A 76 18.58 0.29 -4.88
CA LEU A 76 17.16 0.45 -5.15
C LEU A 76 16.55 1.52 -4.24
N ARG A 77 15.93 2.51 -4.85
CA ARG A 77 15.10 3.51 -4.14
C ARG A 77 13.65 3.07 -4.17
N TYR A 78 13.04 2.94 -3.00
CA TYR A 78 11.68 2.43 -2.91
C TYR A 78 10.90 2.99 -1.73
N ILE A 79 9.58 2.87 -1.85
CA ILE A 79 8.60 3.03 -0.76
C ILE A 79 7.77 1.76 -0.66
N ILE A 80 7.40 1.39 0.55
CA ILE A 80 6.41 0.34 0.82
C ILE A 80 5.04 1.01 1.00
N SER A 81 4.05 0.55 0.23
CA SER A 81 2.64 0.86 0.43
C SER A 81 1.84 -0.36 0.83
N ILE A 82 0.68 -0.13 1.44
CA ILE A 82 -0.37 -1.15 1.63
C ILE A 82 -1.55 -0.76 0.76
N GLU A 83 -2.02 -1.68 -0.07
CA GLU A 83 -3.21 -1.51 -0.87
C GLU A 83 -4.38 -2.29 -0.26
N GLY A 84 -5.34 -1.53 0.29
CA GLY A 84 -6.49 -2.07 1.02
C GLY A 84 -6.37 -1.97 2.53
N GLY A 85 -7.19 -1.11 3.13
CA GLY A 85 -7.17 -0.82 4.56
C GLY A 85 -7.77 -1.92 5.45
N GLU A 86 -8.24 -3.03 4.87
CA GLU A 86 -8.68 -4.23 5.59
C GLU A 86 -7.59 -4.77 6.52
N THR A 87 -6.34 -4.55 6.13
CA THR A 87 -5.14 -4.92 6.89
C THR A 87 -5.06 -4.23 8.26
N LEU A 88 -5.73 -3.09 8.43
CA LEU A 88 -5.76 -2.36 9.71
C LEU A 88 -6.77 -2.94 10.70
N GLU A 89 -7.62 -3.88 10.26
CA GLU A 89 -8.70 -4.44 11.08
C GLU A 89 -9.57 -3.32 11.69
N ASP A 90 -9.88 -3.36 12.98
CA ASP A 90 -10.64 -2.33 13.70
C ASP A 90 -9.78 -1.51 14.68
N ASP A 91 -8.43 -1.56 14.51
CA ASP A 91 -7.48 -0.91 15.42
C ASP A 91 -6.61 0.12 14.70
N VAL A 92 -6.77 1.40 15.06
CA VAL A 92 -5.96 2.51 14.54
C VAL A 92 -4.46 2.35 14.86
N GLU A 93 -4.10 1.65 15.95
CA GLU A 93 -2.71 1.39 16.30
C GLU A 93 -1.99 0.50 15.26
N ASN A 94 -2.73 -0.20 14.42
CA ASN A 94 -2.15 -0.93 13.29
C ASN A 94 -1.49 0.00 12.25
N VAL A 95 -1.88 1.28 12.18
CA VAL A 95 -1.14 2.29 11.39
C VAL A 95 0.27 2.46 11.94
N ASN A 96 0.43 2.59 13.28
CA ASN A 96 1.75 2.67 13.92
C ASN A 96 2.58 1.41 13.69
N TYR A 97 1.93 0.25 13.80
CA TYR A 97 2.59 -1.03 13.59
C TYR A 97 3.19 -1.11 12.18
N PHE A 98 2.40 -0.82 11.14
CA PHE A 98 2.89 -0.86 9.77
C PHE A 98 3.88 0.27 9.44
N PHE A 99 3.70 1.46 10.02
CA PHE A 99 4.68 2.53 9.92
C PHE A 99 6.05 2.08 10.47
N SER A 100 6.08 1.37 11.61
CA SER A 100 7.32 0.83 12.19
C SER A 100 7.99 -0.23 11.30
N LYS A 101 7.22 -0.89 10.42
CA LYS A 101 7.72 -1.82 9.41
C LYS A 101 8.16 -1.13 8.09
N GLY A 102 8.14 0.20 8.04
CA GLY A 102 8.59 0.97 6.89
C GLY A 102 7.52 1.35 5.88
N VAL A 103 6.25 1.07 6.15
CA VAL A 103 5.13 1.50 5.30
C VAL A 103 5.01 3.03 5.37
N LYS A 104 4.85 3.68 4.21
CA LYS A 104 4.72 5.14 4.09
C LYS A 104 3.46 5.59 3.38
N ILE A 105 2.77 4.68 2.72
CA ILE A 105 1.54 4.95 1.96
C ILE A 105 0.51 3.88 2.31
N ILE A 106 -0.75 4.26 2.50
CA ILE A 106 -1.86 3.32 2.63
C ILE A 106 -2.99 3.77 1.71
N THR A 107 -3.49 2.84 0.89
CA THR A 107 -4.72 2.99 0.12
C THR A 107 -5.88 2.56 1.00
N PRO A 108 -6.80 3.46 1.40
CA PRO A 108 -7.85 3.17 2.38
C PRO A 108 -8.79 2.03 2.02
N VAL A 109 -9.09 1.86 0.75
CA VAL A 109 -9.98 0.81 0.22
C VAL A 109 -9.41 0.26 -1.08
N TRP A 110 -9.68 -1.03 -1.35
CA TRP A 110 -9.50 -1.63 -2.66
C TRP A 110 -10.87 -1.78 -3.34
N ASN A 111 -11.24 -2.97 -3.79
CA ASN A 111 -12.50 -3.21 -4.50
C ASN A 111 -13.66 -3.64 -3.57
N TYR A 112 -13.42 -3.75 -2.27
CA TYR A 112 -14.43 -4.10 -1.27
C TYR A 112 -14.64 -2.97 -0.27
N LYS A 113 -15.90 -2.79 0.14
CA LYS A 113 -16.22 -1.94 1.28
C LYS A 113 -15.56 -2.53 2.54
N ASN A 114 -14.87 -1.69 3.29
CA ASN A 114 -14.24 -2.06 4.56
C ASN A 114 -14.64 -1.09 5.70
N LEU A 115 -14.00 -1.21 6.85
CA LEU A 115 -14.28 -0.35 8.01
C LEU A 115 -13.87 1.12 7.78
N ILE A 116 -13.00 1.40 6.79
CA ILE A 116 -12.52 2.77 6.51
C ILE A 116 -13.48 3.50 5.57
N GLY A 117 -13.93 2.84 4.50
CA GLY A 117 -14.71 3.53 3.49
C GLY A 117 -15.34 2.65 2.43
N VAL A 118 -15.79 3.29 1.36
CA VAL A 118 -16.51 2.67 0.25
C VAL A 118 -15.74 2.90 -1.05
N PRO A 119 -15.40 1.84 -1.80
CA PRO A 119 -14.73 1.99 -3.09
C PRO A 119 -15.71 2.41 -4.20
N SER A 120 -15.18 3.02 -5.24
CA SER A 120 -15.94 3.54 -6.39
C SER A 120 -16.70 2.46 -7.17
N CYS A 121 -16.15 1.23 -7.23
CA CYS A 121 -16.80 0.10 -7.89
C CYS A 121 -18.02 -0.45 -7.14
N VAL A 122 -18.23 -0.04 -5.88
CA VAL A 122 -19.36 -0.47 -5.04
C VAL A 122 -20.46 0.61 -5.00
N SER A 123 -20.09 1.86 -4.78
CA SER A 123 -21.06 2.97 -4.69
C SER A 123 -20.35 4.32 -4.78
N ASP A 124 -21.02 5.32 -5.42
CA ASP A 124 -20.56 6.70 -5.43
C ASP A 124 -20.78 7.41 -4.09
N PHE A 125 -21.53 6.80 -3.17
CA PHE A 125 -21.93 7.37 -1.88
C PHE A 125 -21.37 6.55 -0.71
N GLY A 126 -21.34 7.19 0.47
CA GLY A 126 -20.95 6.54 1.73
C GLY A 126 -19.56 6.95 2.23
N GLY A 127 -18.75 7.60 1.39
CA GLY A 127 -17.49 8.24 1.77
C GLY A 127 -16.61 7.43 2.74
N ILE A 128 -15.98 8.12 3.69
CA ILE A 128 -15.18 7.52 4.76
C ILE A 128 -15.96 7.45 6.08
N SER A 129 -15.75 6.39 6.82
CA SER A 129 -16.36 6.16 8.15
C SER A 129 -15.71 7.02 9.24
N LEU A 130 -16.26 6.98 10.46
CA LEU A 130 -15.60 7.56 11.64
C LEU A 130 -14.25 6.88 11.95
N PHE A 131 -14.15 5.56 11.72
CA PHE A 131 -12.88 4.84 11.84
C PHE A 131 -11.91 5.30 10.78
N GLY A 132 -12.34 5.43 9.52
CA GLY A 132 -11.53 5.94 8.41
C GLY A 132 -10.94 7.33 8.68
N ARG A 133 -11.72 8.23 9.30
CA ARG A 133 -11.22 9.55 9.70
C ARG A 133 -10.07 9.44 10.71
N LYS A 134 -10.20 8.59 11.74
CA LYS A 134 -9.13 8.35 12.72
C LYS A 134 -7.88 7.75 12.08
N VAL A 135 -8.04 6.84 11.10
CA VAL A 135 -6.92 6.28 10.34
C VAL A 135 -6.16 7.39 9.60
N ILE A 136 -6.87 8.28 8.86
CA ILE A 136 -6.24 9.39 8.13
C ILE A 136 -5.56 10.36 9.10
N GLU A 137 -6.21 10.72 10.20
CA GLU A 137 -5.61 11.57 11.24
C GLU A 137 -4.31 10.96 11.77
N ARG A 138 -4.30 9.63 11.98
CA ARG A 138 -3.11 8.93 12.45
C ARG A 138 -2.00 8.88 11.39
N MET A 139 -2.36 8.65 10.12
CA MET A 139 -1.41 8.72 9.00
C MET A 139 -0.77 10.11 8.89
N ASN A 140 -1.56 11.18 8.99
CA ASN A 140 -1.05 12.55 8.99
C ASN A 140 -0.03 12.79 10.13
N ALA A 141 -0.33 12.30 11.33
CA ALA A 141 0.55 12.44 12.49
C ALA A 141 1.89 11.69 12.35
N LEU A 142 1.99 10.77 11.40
CA LEU A 142 3.18 9.98 11.08
C LEU A 142 3.83 10.40 9.74
N ASP A 143 3.39 11.51 9.14
CA ASP A 143 3.84 11.94 7.81
C ASP A 143 3.73 10.84 6.74
N MET A 144 2.63 10.09 6.78
CA MET A 144 2.29 9.07 5.78
C MET A 144 1.37 9.66 4.71
N ALA A 145 1.52 9.22 3.46
CA ALA A 145 0.63 9.59 2.39
C ALA A 145 -0.61 8.69 2.35
N VAL A 146 -1.75 9.28 2.01
CA VAL A 146 -3.01 8.57 1.74
C VAL A 146 -3.16 8.43 0.25
N ASP A 147 -3.17 7.20 -0.26
CA ASP A 147 -3.44 6.92 -1.67
C ASP A 147 -4.95 6.85 -1.89
N LEU A 148 -5.47 7.75 -2.71
CA LEU A 148 -6.90 7.90 -2.97
C LEU A 148 -7.41 7.03 -4.12
N SER A 149 -6.57 6.16 -4.66
CA SER A 149 -6.98 5.15 -5.64
C SER A 149 -8.12 4.29 -5.07
N HIS A 150 -9.00 3.86 -5.93
CA HIS A 150 -10.18 3.02 -5.63
C HIS A 150 -11.29 3.67 -4.80
N ILE A 151 -11.03 4.72 -4.01
CA ILE A 151 -12.07 5.32 -3.17
C ILE A 151 -13.14 5.99 -4.03
N ASN A 152 -14.39 6.01 -3.56
CA ASN A 152 -15.46 6.69 -4.28
C ASN A 152 -15.31 8.22 -4.23
N LEU A 153 -16.05 8.92 -5.10
CA LEU A 153 -15.94 10.38 -5.26
C LEU A 153 -16.19 11.14 -3.94
N GLN A 154 -17.19 10.72 -3.17
CA GLN A 154 -17.47 11.34 -1.87
C GLN A 154 -16.28 11.14 -0.91
N GLY A 155 -15.76 9.90 -0.81
CA GLY A 155 -14.59 9.59 0.01
C GLY A 155 -13.33 10.31 -0.43
N PHE A 156 -13.14 10.49 -1.74
CA PHE A 156 -12.03 11.27 -2.29
C PHE A 156 -12.02 12.70 -1.72
N PHE A 157 -13.12 13.43 -1.80
CA PHE A 157 -13.19 14.80 -1.28
C PHE A 157 -13.06 14.83 0.25
N GLU A 158 -13.72 13.89 0.95
CA GLU A 158 -13.60 13.80 2.42
C GLU A 158 -12.17 13.51 2.89
N CYS A 159 -11.41 12.71 2.14
CA CYS A 159 -9.99 12.47 2.40
C CYS A 159 -9.13 13.68 2.04
N ALA A 160 -9.33 14.27 0.85
CA ALA A 160 -8.55 15.41 0.37
C ALA A 160 -8.62 16.62 1.31
N GLU A 161 -9.77 16.84 1.95
CA GLU A 161 -9.93 17.89 2.96
C GLU A 161 -9.17 17.62 4.27
N ARG A 162 -8.79 16.38 4.54
CA ARG A 162 -8.19 15.94 5.82
C ARG A 162 -6.75 15.51 5.72
N THR A 163 -6.32 15.07 4.55
CA THR A 163 -4.95 14.57 4.40
C THR A 163 -3.97 15.71 4.19
N ALA A 164 -2.81 15.61 4.87
CA ALA A 164 -1.68 16.51 4.65
C ALA A 164 -0.90 16.11 3.38
N TYR A 165 -0.90 14.82 3.04
CA TYR A 165 -0.16 14.22 1.92
C TYR A 165 -1.06 13.22 1.20
N GLY A 166 -1.85 13.69 0.24
CA GLY A 166 -2.69 12.83 -0.60
C GLY A 166 -2.03 12.54 -1.94
N ILE A 167 -2.22 11.30 -2.40
CA ILE A 167 -1.86 10.84 -3.74
C ILE A 167 -3.14 10.30 -4.37
N ALA A 168 -3.44 10.72 -5.60
CA ALA A 168 -4.58 10.23 -6.38
C ALA A 168 -4.09 9.62 -7.68
#